data_a76519ec9dd09637ce8e6aeac4e17733
#
_entry.id   a76519ec9dd09637ce8e6aeac4e17733
#
_cell.length_a   1.000
_cell.length_b   1.000
_cell.length_c   1.000
_cell.angle_alpha   90.00
_cell.angle_beta   90.00
_cell.angle_gamma   90.00
#
_symmetry.space_group_name_H-M   'P 1'
#
loop_
_entity.id
_entity.type
_entity.pdbx_description
1 polymer ?
#
loop_
_entity_poly.entity_id
_entity_poly.type
_entity_poly.pdbx_seq_one_letter_code
_entity_poly.pdbx_strand_id
1 'polypeptide(L)'
;GETAFHLRHAFVEWNRWGFGQTWSPIIDVDAAPNTLEYWGPVGMVLYRNIQLRYTIINHQQDILQLALERPGASADEGDFSSRIELAGVKPKFNYPDLSASYKHTFNVGYFRLAGIFRQVGWRNLSTGIYDLNGNANCWGFNFSTTIQMTKKDVIKAQLIYGQGIE
;
A
#
# COMPACT_ATOMS: atom_id res chain seq x y z
N GLY A 1 -5.77 -15.89 26.01
CA GLY A 1 -5.62 -15.15 24.75
C GLY A 1 -7.00 -14.87 24.17
N GLU A 2 -7.30 -13.61 23.88
CA GLU A 2 -8.57 -13.26 23.22
C GLU A 2 -8.49 -13.67 21.75
N THR A 3 -9.47 -14.43 21.29
CA THR A 3 -9.60 -14.77 19.88
C THR A 3 -10.36 -13.64 19.19
N ALA A 4 -9.65 -12.76 18.49
CA ALA A 4 -10.26 -11.70 17.73
C ALA A 4 -10.53 -12.16 16.28
N PHE A 5 -11.66 -11.72 15.72
CA PHE A 5 -11.97 -11.94 14.31
C PHE A 5 -11.19 -10.94 13.45
N HIS A 6 -10.30 -11.42 12.59
CA HIS A 6 -9.51 -10.59 11.70
C HIS A 6 -9.99 -10.72 10.25
N LEU A 7 -10.70 -9.71 9.76
CA LEU A 7 -11.09 -9.62 8.37
C LEU A 7 -9.86 -9.27 7.51
N ARG A 8 -9.44 -10.19 6.64
CA ARG A 8 -8.31 -9.96 5.72
C ARG A 8 -8.77 -9.42 4.38
N HIS A 9 -9.79 -10.04 3.80
CA HIS A 9 -10.36 -9.64 2.51
C HIS A 9 -11.88 -9.68 2.59
N ALA A 10 -12.51 -8.61 2.11
CA ALA A 10 -13.93 -8.53 1.82
C ALA A 10 -14.07 -7.58 0.62
N PHE A 11 -14.01 -8.13 -0.58
CA PHE A 11 -13.91 -7.38 -1.82
C PHE A 11 -14.90 -7.92 -2.84
N VAL A 12 -15.62 -7.02 -3.49
CA VAL A 12 -16.61 -7.34 -4.53
C VAL A 12 -16.19 -6.64 -5.81
N GLU A 13 -16.27 -7.37 -6.92
CA GLU A 13 -16.03 -6.83 -8.25
C GLU A 13 -17.31 -6.91 -9.07
N TRP A 14 -17.64 -5.82 -9.73
CA TRP A 14 -18.74 -5.72 -10.66
C TRP A 14 -18.32 -4.94 -11.89
N ASN A 15 -18.26 -5.65 -13.02
CA ASN A 15 -17.77 -5.13 -14.29
C ASN A 15 -16.33 -4.59 -14.15
N ARG A 16 -16.12 -3.27 -14.21
CA ARG A 16 -14.82 -2.61 -14.07
C ARG A 16 -14.58 -2.02 -12.68
N TRP A 17 -15.57 -2.11 -11.82
CA TRP A 17 -15.52 -1.57 -10.47
C TRP A 17 -15.19 -2.65 -9.46
N GLY A 18 -14.34 -2.32 -8.53
CA GLY A 18 -14.01 -3.13 -7.35
C GLY A 18 -14.21 -2.30 -6.08
N PHE A 19 -14.75 -2.93 -5.06
CA PHE A 19 -15.10 -2.24 -3.83
C PHE A 19 -14.90 -3.14 -2.62
N GLY A 20 -14.34 -2.58 -1.53
CA GLY A 20 -14.13 -3.28 -0.28
C GLY A 20 -12.67 -3.35 0.14
N GLN A 21 -12.34 -4.25 1.07
CA GLN A 21 -11.00 -4.41 1.62
C GLN A 21 -10.22 -5.49 0.90
N THR A 22 -9.08 -5.13 0.33
CA THR A 22 -8.12 -6.05 -0.28
C THR A 22 -6.73 -5.39 -0.35
N TRP A 23 -5.78 -6.03 -1.02
CA TRP A 23 -4.46 -5.47 -1.25
C TRP A 23 -4.53 -4.13 -2.00
N SER A 24 -3.77 -3.15 -1.52
CA SER A 24 -3.59 -1.88 -2.23
C SER A 24 -2.99 -2.12 -3.62
N PRO A 25 -3.37 -1.35 -4.65
CA PRO A 25 -2.75 -1.42 -5.97
C PRO A 25 -1.23 -1.20 -5.99
N ILE A 26 -0.65 -0.57 -4.99
CA ILE A 26 0.81 -0.42 -4.92
C ILE A 26 1.53 -1.74 -4.62
N ILE A 27 0.82 -2.72 -4.07
CA ILE A 27 1.38 -3.99 -3.63
C ILE A 27 1.29 -5.03 -4.74
N ASP A 28 2.38 -5.77 -4.93
CA ASP A 28 2.42 -6.94 -5.80
C ASP A 28 2.80 -8.18 -5.01
N VAL A 29 1.80 -8.91 -4.57
CA VAL A 29 2.00 -10.16 -3.82
C VAL A 29 2.55 -11.30 -4.68
N ASP A 30 2.37 -11.25 -6.00
CA ASP A 30 2.87 -12.28 -6.92
C ASP A 30 4.39 -12.20 -7.07
N ALA A 31 4.98 -11.01 -6.86
CA ALA A 31 6.42 -10.81 -6.87
C ALA A 31 7.09 -11.21 -5.55
N ALA A 32 6.31 -11.55 -4.51
CA ALA A 32 6.87 -11.99 -3.23
C ALA A 32 7.71 -13.25 -3.40
N PRO A 33 8.90 -13.33 -2.79
CA PRO A 33 9.73 -14.53 -2.84
C PRO A 33 9.09 -15.67 -2.05
N ASN A 34 9.35 -16.91 -2.47
CA ASN A 34 8.93 -18.10 -1.76
C ASN A 34 9.89 -18.35 -0.58
N THR A 35 9.77 -17.57 0.47
CA THR A 35 10.58 -17.70 1.69
C THR A 35 9.75 -18.31 2.83
N LEU A 36 10.44 -18.83 3.84
CA LEU A 36 9.80 -19.30 5.07
C LEU A 36 9.32 -18.13 5.94
N GLU A 37 9.82 -16.93 5.68
CA GLU A 37 9.39 -15.71 6.36
C GLU A 37 8.02 -15.27 5.85
N TYR A 38 7.02 -15.36 6.72
CA TYR A 38 5.63 -15.05 6.37
C TYR A 38 5.39 -13.55 6.08
N TRP A 39 6.19 -12.68 6.72
CA TRP A 39 6.06 -11.23 6.57
C TRP A 39 6.79 -10.66 5.36
N GLY A 40 7.53 -11.51 4.65
CA GLY A 40 8.31 -11.11 3.49
C GLY A 40 9.64 -10.43 3.87
N PRO A 41 10.45 -10.10 2.87
CA PRO A 41 11.73 -9.43 3.09
C PRO A 41 11.52 -8.00 3.60
N VAL A 42 12.52 -7.52 4.35
CA VAL A 42 12.60 -6.13 4.82
C VAL A 42 12.48 -5.17 3.62
N GLY A 43 11.62 -4.17 3.72
CA GLY A 43 11.35 -3.20 2.65
C GLY A 43 10.22 -3.60 1.71
N MET A 44 9.56 -4.73 1.92
CA MET A 44 8.35 -5.08 1.20
C MET A 44 7.14 -4.40 1.84
N VAL A 45 6.50 -3.50 1.12
CA VAL A 45 5.24 -2.86 1.57
C VAL A 45 4.11 -3.88 1.47
N LEU A 46 3.40 -4.13 2.57
CA LEU A 46 2.35 -5.13 2.67
C LEU A 46 1.19 -4.63 3.52
N TYR A 47 0.19 -4.02 2.89
CA TYR A 47 -1.02 -3.64 3.59
C TYR A 47 -2.29 -3.87 2.78
N ARG A 48 -3.39 -4.05 3.48
CA ARG A 48 -4.74 -4.15 2.92
C ARG A 48 -5.51 -2.91 3.28
N ASN A 49 -6.28 -2.41 2.33
CA ASN A 49 -7.04 -1.19 2.56
C ASN A 49 -8.46 -1.31 1.99
N ILE A 50 -9.39 -0.58 2.60
CA ILE A 50 -10.71 -0.38 2.01
C ILE A 50 -10.54 0.57 0.84
N GLN A 51 -11.05 0.19 -0.31
CA GLN A 51 -10.84 0.92 -1.55
C GLN A 51 -12.03 0.85 -2.48
N LEU A 52 -12.15 1.87 -3.31
CA LEU A 52 -12.92 1.88 -4.54
C LEU A 52 -11.94 1.85 -5.71
N ARG A 53 -11.99 0.79 -6.52
CA ARG A 53 -11.07 0.54 -7.63
C ARG A 53 -11.83 0.60 -8.94
N TYR A 54 -11.20 1.17 -9.96
CA TYR A 54 -11.69 1.15 -11.33
C TYR A 54 -10.62 0.62 -12.28
N THR A 55 -10.97 -0.38 -13.08
CA THR A 55 -10.09 -0.97 -14.08
C THR A 55 -10.33 -0.29 -15.42
N ILE A 56 -9.39 0.56 -15.84
CA ILE A 56 -9.45 1.35 -17.09
C ILE A 56 -9.16 0.44 -18.28
N ILE A 57 -8.07 -0.31 -18.20
CA ILE A 57 -7.66 -1.29 -19.21
C ILE A 57 -7.78 -2.67 -18.58
N ASN A 58 -8.50 -3.56 -19.24
CA ASN A 58 -8.64 -4.94 -18.81
C ASN A 58 -8.56 -5.84 -20.05
N HIS A 59 -7.34 -6.07 -20.51
CA HIS A 59 -7.01 -6.98 -21.59
C HIS A 59 -6.16 -8.14 -21.06
N GLN A 60 -6.03 -9.21 -21.83
CA GLN A 60 -5.23 -10.36 -21.41
C GLN A 60 -3.78 -10.03 -21.07
N GLN A 61 -3.21 -9.05 -21.76
CA GLN A 61 -1.82 -8.63 -21.58
C GLN A 61 -1.68 -7.38 -20.70
N ASP A 62 -2.68 -6.49 -20.72
CA ASP A 62 -2.57 -5.17 -20.11
C ASP A 62 -3.71 -4.93 -19.12
N ILE A 63 -3.34 -4.56 -17.89
CA ILE A 63 -4.28 -4.19 -16.85
C ILE A 63 -3.84 -2.84 -16.29
N LEU A 64 -4.72 -1.83 -16.37
CA LEU A 64 -4.54 -0.52 -15.75
C LEU A 64 -5.66 -0.29 -14.75
N GLN A 65 -5.30 -0.04 -13.51
CA GLN A 65 -6.22 0.19 -12.41
C GLN A 65 -5.92 1.50 -11.68
N LEU A 66 -6.98 2.18 -11.28
CA LEU A 66 -6.93 3.30 -10.34
C LEU A 66 -7.74 2.96 -9.11
N ALA A 67 -7.33 3.43 -7.94
CA ALA A 67 -8.11 3.27 -6.72
C ALA A 67 -8.05 4.52 -5.84
N LEU A 68 -9.17 4.75 -5.17
CA LEU A 68 -9.27 5.63 -4.02
C LEU A 68 -9.30 4.73 -2.79
N GLU A 69 -8.37 4.94 -1.88
CA GLU A 69 -8.19 4.09 -0.73
C GLU A 69 -8.49 4.86 0.56
N ARG A 70 -8.97 4.15 1.57
CA ARG A 70 -9.12 4.73 2.89
C ARG A 70 -7.75 5.21 3.38
N PRO A 71 -7.61 6.49 3.74
CA PRO A 71 -6.35 6.99 4.23
C PRO A 71 -6.02 6.37 5.58
N GLY A 72 -4.75 6.10 5.81
CA GLY A 72 -4.25 5.54 7.06
C GLY A 72 -2.74 5.41 7.00
N ALA A 73 -2.11 5.49 8.15
CA ALA A 73 -0.71 5.19 8.35
C ALA A 73 -0.58 4.40 9.65
N SER A 74 0.26 3.40 9.65
CA SER A 74 0.58 2.57 10.81
C SER A 74 2.05 2.74 11.18
N ALA A 75 2.51 3.98 11.26
CA ALA A 75 3.84 4.27 11.74
C ALA A 75 3.87 4.19 13.27
N ASP A 76 4.90 3.59 13.82
CA ASP A 76 5.23 3.76 15.23
C ASP A 76 5.96 5.09 15.46
N GLU A 77 6.01 5.52 16.70
CA GLU A 77 6.66 6.77 17.06
C GLU A 77 8.21 6.67 17.03
N GLY A 78 8.76 5.45 16.87
CA GLY A 78 10.20 5.18 16.81
C GLY A 78 10.94 5.83 17.96
N ASP A 79 12.04 6.52 17.65
CA ASP A 79 12.88 7.24 18.63
C ASP A 79 12.16 8.40 19.36
N PHE A 80 10.98 8.79 18.89
CA PHE A 80 10.18 9.87 19.47
C PHE A 80 9.08 9.37 20.42
N SER A 81 8.97 8.07 20.66
CA SER A 81 7.90 7.45 21.48
C SER A 81 7.88 7.95 22.93
N SER A 82 9.02 8.45 23.44
CA SER A 82 9.14 9.03 24.79
C SER A 82 8.88 10.54 24.86
N ARG A 83 8.57 11.18 23.74
CA ARG A 83 8.33 12.63 23.69
C ARG A 83 6.96 12.98 24.25
N ILE A 84 6.93 13.60 25.43
CA ILE A 84 5.70 14.04 26.12
C ILE A 84 4.91 15.04 25.25
N GLU A 85 5.61 15.86 24.47
CA GLU A 85 5.01 16.85 23.59
C GLU A 85 4.11 16.23 22.50
N LEU A 86 4.41 15.00 22.12
CA LEU A 86 3.66 14.26 21.10
C LEU A 86 2.47 13.48 21.67
N ALA A 87 2.33 13.35 22.98
CA ALA A 87 1.28 12.57 23.62
C ALA A 87 -0.14 13.05 23.26
N GLY A 88 -0.29 14.31 22.87
CA GLY A 88 -1.57 14.91 22.44
C GLY A 88 -1.77 14.94 20.92
N VAL A 89 -0.84 14.42 20.15
CA VAL A 89 -0.90 14.45 18.66
C VAL A 89 -1.69 13.26 18.16
N LYS A 90 -2.70 13.51 17.31
CA LYS A 90 -3.52 12.47 16.68
C LYS A 90 -3.49 12.59 15.18
N PRO A 91 -3.54 11.45 14.46
CA PRO A 91 -3.61 11.45 13.00
C PRO A 91 -4.89 12.16 12.52
N LYS A 92 -4.76 12.90 11.43
CA LYS A 92 -5.84 13.58 10.75
C LYS A 92 -5.69 13.35 9.26
N PHE A 93 -6.65 12.67 8.65
CA PHE A 93 -6.67 12.42 7.23
C PHE A 93 -7.78 13.22 6.57
N ASN A 94 -7.43 14.11 5.64
CA ASN A 94 -8.38 14.99 4.97
C ASN A 94 -8.86 14.44 3.63
N TYR A 95 -8.05 13.61 2.99
CA TYR A 95 -8.28 13.11 1.64
C TYR A 95 -8.04 11.61 1.58
N PRO A 96 -8.73 10.88 0.68
CA PRO A 96 -8.39 9.51 0.39
C PRO A 96 -7.01 9.42 -0.26
N ASP A 97 -6.35 8.27 -0.09
CA ASP A 97 -5.14 7.95 -0.84
C ASP A 97 -5.51 7.63 -2.28
N LEU A 98 -4.72 8.11 -3.22
CA LEU A 98 -4.86 7.81 -4.64
C LEU A 98 -3.77 6.83 -5.06
N SER A 99 -4.16 5.68 -5.58
CA SER A 99 -3.21 4.70 -6.10
C SER A 99 -3.53 4.29 -7.53
N ALA A 100 -2.49 3.89 -8.24
CA ALA A 100 -2.59 3.40 -9.61
C ALA A 100 -1.65 2.22 -9.81
N SER A 101 -2.02 1.29 -10.69
CA SER A 101 -1.12 0.23 -11.12
C SER A 101 -1.35 -0.15 -12.57
N TYR A 102 -0.24 -0.40 -13.27
CA TYR A 102 -0.23 -0.94 -14.62
C TYR A 102 0.56 -2.24 -14.63
N LYS A 103 -0.03 -3.31 -15.13
CA LYS A 103 0.60 -4.63 -15.32
C LYS A 103 0.59 -4.97 -16.79
N HIS A 104 1.75 -5.34 -17.32
CA HIS A 104 1.89 -5.91 -18.65
C HIS A 104 2.41 -7.34 -18.56
N THR A 105 1.68 -8.27 -19.17
CA THR A 105 1.99 -9.70 -19.16
C THR A 105 2.49 -10.12 -20.54
N PHE A 106 3.60 -10.84 -20.56
CA PHE A 106 4.21 -11.42 -21.76
C PHE A 106 4.38 -12.94 -21.59
N ASN A 107 4.82 -13.63 -22.62
CA ASN A 107 4.82 -15.10 -22.64
C ASN A 107 5.58 -15.78 -21.49
N VAL A 108 6.60 -15.11 -20.94
CA VAL A 108 7.46 -15.70 -19.91
C VAL A 108 7.32 -14.99 -18.55
N GLY A 109 6.36 -14.08 -18.41
CA GLY A 109 6.20 -13.37 -17.15
C GLY A 109 5.41 -12.07 -17.27
N TYR A 110 5.66 -11.16 -16.35
CA TYR A 110 5.05 -9.83 -16.35
C TYR A 110 5.98 -8.80 -15.72
N PHE A 111 5.75 -7.55 -16.01
CA PHE A 111 6.15 -6.45 -15.14
C PHE A 111 4.92 -5.66 -14.67
N ARG A 112 5.08 -5.00 -13.54
CA ARG A 112 4.06 -4.13 -12.96
C ARG A 112 4.71 -2.85 -12.45
N LEU A 113 4.09 -1.73 -12.78
CA LEU A 113 4.39 -0.41 -12.24
C LEU A 113 3.19 0.03 -11.39
N ALA A 114 3.44 0.49 -10.19
CA ALA A 114 2.40 1.01 -9.32
C ALA A 114 2.89 2.26 -8.59
N GLY A 115 1.95 3.13 -8.26
CA GLY A 115 2.22 4.36 -7.52
C GLY A 115 1.12 4.68 -6.54
N ILE A 116 1.46 5.44 -5.51
CA ILE A 116 0.54 5.96 -4.53
C ILE A 116 0.87 7.42 -4.23
N PHE A 117 -0.17 8.22 -4.06
CA PHE A 117 -0.09 9.56 -3.53
C PHE A 117 -1.05 9.66 -2.35
N ARG A 118 -0.56 10.20 -1.23
CA ARG A 118 -1.33 10.37 0.00
C ARG A 118 -0.95 11.64 0.74
N GLN A 119 -1.87 12.14 1.55
CA GLN A 119 -1.58 13.20 2.49
C GLN A 119 -1.76 12.67 3.92
N VAL A 120 -0.68 12.64 4.66
CA VAL A 120 -0.69 12.33 6.09
C VAL A 120 -0.75 13.64 6.85
N GLY A 121 -1.73 13.77 7.72
CA GLY A 121 -1.89 14.93 8.58
C GLY A 121 -1.97 14.53 10.05
N TRP A 122 -1.68 15.48 10.90
CA TRP A 122 -1.80 15.32 12.34
C TRP A 122 -2.30 16.61 12.98
N ARG A 123 -2.95 16.47 14.12
CA ARG A 123 -3.40 17.61 14.93
C ARG A 123 -3.03 17.41 16.38
N ASN A 124 -2.69 18.50 17.02
CA ASN A 124 -2.50 18.57 18.44
C ASN A 124 -3.85 18.76 19.13
N LEU A 125 -4.17 17.89 20.09
CA LEU A 125 -5.36 18.01 20.94
C LEU A 125 -5.07 18.73 22.26
N SER A 126 -3.79 18.91 22.59
CA SER A 126 -3.34 19.61 23.81
C SER A 126 -3.37 21.11 23.55
N THR A 127 -3.91 21.87 24.48
CA THR A 127 -3.88 23.35 24.49
C THR A 127 -2.53 23.88 24.98
N GLY A 128 -1.44 23.24 24.59
CA GLY A 128 -0.09 23.63 24.99
C GLY A 128 0.42 24.87 24.25
N ILE A 129 1.61 25.32 24.64
CA ILE A 129 2.28 26.53 24.13
C ILE A 129 2.69 26.35 22.64
N TYR A 130 2.77 25.10 22.14
CA TYR A 130 3.23 24.78 20.79
C TYR A 130 2.07 24.32 19.90
N ASP A 131 1.97 24.92 18.73
CA ASP A 131 1.11 24.40 17.66
C ASP A 131 1.86 23.29 16.91
N LEU A 132 1.49 22.05 17.21
CA LEU A 132 2.06 20.85 16.56
C LEU A 132 1.18 20.33 15.41
N ASN A 133 0.23 21.13 14.91
CA ASN A 133 -0.56 20.72 13.76
C ASN A 133 0.29 20.71 12.48
N GLY A 134 0.05 19.75 11.62
CA GLY A 134 0.78 19.68 10.37
C GLY A 134 0.20 18.68 9.39
N ASN A 135 0.77 18.68 8.20
CA ASN A 135 0.51 17.68 7.17
C ASN A 135 1.77 17.50 6.31
N ALA A 136 1.86 16.34 5.68
CA ALA A 136 2.91 16.01 4.74
C ALA A 136 2.28 15.32 3.52
N ASN A 137 2.74 15.70 2.34
CA ASN A 137 2.43 14.98 1.11
C ASN A 137 3.42 13.83 0.96
N CYS A 138 2.87 12.65 0.82
CA CYS A 138 3.61 11.41 0.72
C CYS A 138 3.35 10.78 -0.65
N TRP A 139 4.34 10.07 -1.16
CA TRP A 139 4.25 9.41 -2.44
C TRP A 139 5.18 8.23 -2.51
N GLY A 140 4.86 7.29 -3.36
CA GLY A 140 5.74 6.15 -3.61
C GLY A 140 5.43 5.49 -4.92
N PHE A 141 6.40 4.76 -5.42
CA PHE A 141 6.22 3.87 -6.54
C PHE A 141 6.80 2.49 -6.25
N ASN A 142 6.27 1.49 -6.92
CA ASN A 142 6.69 0.11 -6.87
C ASN A 142 6.84 -0.41 -8.31
N PHE A 143 8.02 -0.88 -8.64
CA PHE A 143 8.27 -1.70 -9.82
C PHE A 143 8.43 -3.14 -9.38
N SER A 144 7.71 -4.05 -10.00
CA SER A 144 7.82 -5.47 -9.72
C SER A 144 7.78 -6.29 -11.00
N THR A 145 8.41 -7.45 -10.96
CA THR A 145 8.45 -8.38 -12.08
C THR A 145 8.60 -9.82 -11.62
N THR A 146 8.00 -10.71 -12.40
CA THR A 146 8.21 -12.16 -12.29
C THR A 146 8.47 -12.70 -13.68
N ILE A 147 9.62 -13.36 -13.86
CA ILE A 147 10.08 -13.89 -15.16
C ILE A 147 10.42 -15.36 -15.00
N GLN A 148 9.77 -16.23 -15.77
CA GLN A 148 10.08 -17.64 -15.88
C GLN A 148 11.28 -17.81 -16.83
N MET A 149 12.46 -18.07 -16.28
CA MET A 149 13.70 -18.24 -17.06
C MET A 149 13.81 -19.62 -17.68
N THR A 150 13.46 -20.63 -16.91
CA THR A 150 13.42 -22.02 -17.34
C THR A 150 12.16 -22.70 -16.79
N LYS A 151 11.94 -23.97 -17.11
CA LYS A 151 10.80 -24.72 -16.53
C LYS A 151 10.85 -24.81 -14.99
N LYS A 152 12.01 -24.58 -14.39
CA LYS A 152 12.22 -24.71 -12.94
C LYS A 152 12.60 -23.40 -12.25
N ASP A 153 13.16 -22.44 -12.99
CA ASP A 153 13.74 -21.25 -12.43
C ASP A 153 12.89 -20.01 -12.71
N VAL A 154 12.57 -19.25 -11.67
CA VAL A 154 11.80 -18.01 -11.73
C VAL A 154 12.61 -16.90 -11.09
N ILE A 155 12.75 -15.78 -11.79
CA ILE A 155 13.26 -14.54 -11.21
C ILE A 155 12.07 -13.70 -10.74
N LYS A 156 12.13 -13.29 -9.49
CA LYS A 156 11.21 -12.32 -8.90
C LYS A 156 12.01 -11.13 -8.39
N ALA A 157 11.61 -9.93 -8.78
CA ALA A 157 12.28 -8.70 -8.36
C ALA A 157 11.27 -7.62 -8.04
N GLN A 158 11.60 -6.79 -7.05
CA GLN A 158 10.80 -5.66 -6.64
C GLN A 158 11.72 -4.50 -6.25
N LEU A 159 11.33 -3.30 -6.66
CA LEU A 159 11.98 -2.04 -6.28
C LEU A 159 10.89 -1.07 -5.80
N ILE A 160 10.99 -0.66 -4.55
CA ILE A 160 10.09 0.33 -3.96
C ILE A 160 10.90 1.57 -3.60
N TYR A 161 10.36 2.73 -3.94
CA TYR A 161 10.95 4.01 -3.58
C TYR A 161 9.86 5.04 -3.29
N GLY A 162 10.06 5.85 -2.25
CA GLY A 162 9.12 6.90 -1.87
C GLY A 162 9.33 7.40 -0.46
N GLN A 163 8.37 8.18 0.01
CA GLN A 163 8.32 8.67 1.38
C GLN A 163 6.90 8.57 1.94
N GLY A 164 6.76 8.10 3.18
CA GLY A 164 5.47 7.97 3.87
C GLY A 164 4.51 6.98 3.18
N ILE A 165 5.05 5.86 2.68
CA ILE A 165 4.27 4.84 1.97
C ILE A 165 3.66 3.79 2.91
N GLU A 166 4.10 3.72 4.14
CA GLU A 166 3.57 2.85 5.19
C GLU A 166 2.36 3.45 5.90
#